data_a18a33d3ae2548d4c881d4754e4ec0da
#
_entry.id   a18a33d3ae2548d4c881d4754e4ec0da
#
_cell.length_a   1.000
_cell.length_b   1.000
_cell.length_c   1.000
_cell.angle_alpha   90.00
_cell.angle_beta   90.00
_cell.angle_gamma   90.00
#
_symmetry.space_group_name_H-M   'P 1'
#
loop_
_entity.id
_entity.type
_entity.pdbx_description
1 polymer ?
#
loop_
_entity_poly.entity_id
_entity_poly.type
_entity_poly.pdbx_seq_one_letter_code
_entity_poly.pdbx_strand_id
1 'polypeptide(L)'
;MRTNELILYRYMEHEDLLRDMTFLIDNADNDYYNKEDLKSLLFENLNELIELAANYGFEGDLWHTFLTFLFANSENAYSTACEVVGEVEGSVNKAALHDFQIFKELFEYDLKEMGEKLGTDSLELIEDYHPVNAKGHVFNKRIRDRICDLSKALAQTDDAEEFKTTVTQFYKEFGVGTFGLHKAFRIEHTEEGAQIVPITKIAHVHLDDLVGYDIAKKKLIDNTEAFVKGKKANNCLLFGDAGTGKSSSIKAILNQYYDQGLRMIEVYKHQFQDLNDVIAQIKNRNYKFIIYMDDLSFEEFEIEYKYLKAVIEGGLEKKPDNILIYATSNRRHLVRETFRDKQDRDEELHTNDTVQEKLSLVARFGVTIYFGKPDKKEFQKIVTTLADRYGVEMEEEKLLLEANKWELSHGGLSGRTAQQFIDYLLGQQ
;
A
#
# COMPACT_ATOMS: atom_id res chain seq x y z
N MET A 1 -32.79 7.58 14.39
CA MET A 1 -32.00 7.45 13.12
C MET A 1 -32.23 6.09 12.48
N ARG A 2 -32.21 5.97 11.14
CA ARG A 2 -32.60 4.75 10.42
C ARG A 2 -31.42 3.86 10.04
N THR A 3 -30.34 3.84 10.82
CA THR A 3 -29.13 3.05 10.50
C THR A 3 -29.35 1.54 10.44
N ASN A 4 -30.37 1.04 11.11
CA ASN A 4 -30.81 -0.35 11.00
C ASN A 4 -31.46 -0.69 9.63
N GLU A 5 -31.80 0.30 8.81
CA GLU A 5 -32.35 0.16 7.47
C GLU A 5 -31.28 0.18 6.37
N LEU A 6 -30.00 0.39 6.70
CA LEU A 6 -28.90 0.32 5.76
C LEU A 6 -28.87 -1.03 5.02
N ILE A 7 -28.66 -0.97 3.70
CA ILE A 7 -28.68 -2.13 2.79
C ILE A 7 -27.25 -2.50 2.36
N LEU A 8 -26.54 -1.57 1.73
CA LEU A 8 -25.19 -1.79 1.19
C LEU A 8 -24.09 -1.50 2.21
N TYR A 9 -24.29 -0.48 3.05
CA TYR A 9 -23.35 -0.04 4.09
C TYR A 9 -23.75 -0.62 5.46
N ARG A 10 -24.09 -1.92 5.49
CA ARG A 10 -24.61 -2.58 6.69
C ARG A 10 -23.51 -3.16 7.56
N TYR A 11 -22.49 -3.75 6.96
CA TYR A 11 -21.37 -4.38 7.65
C TYR A 11 -20.10 -3.60 7.32
N MET A 12 -19.77 -2.63 8.17
CA MET A 12 -18.63 -1.77 8.02
C MET A 12 -17.66 -1.94 9.19
N GLU A 13 -16.39 -1.71 8.95
CA GLU A 13 -15.44 -1.56 10.04
C GLU A 13 -15.89 -0.41 10.95
N HIS A 14 -15.83 -0.55 12.27
CA HIS A 14 -16.37 0.39 13.25
C HIS A 14 -17.90 0.60 13.21
N GLU A 15 -18.68 -0.38 12.74
CA GLU A 15 -20.15 -0.27 12.75
C GLU A 15 -20.72 -0.15 14.17
N ASP A 16 -20.03 -0.68 15.19
CA ASP A 16 -20.43 -0.58 16.59
C ASP A 16 -20.47 0.87 17.05
N LEU A 17 -19.45 1.67 16.73
CA LEU A 17 -19.41 3.10 17.02
C LEU A 17 -20.57 3.85 16.34
N LEU A 18 -20.85 3.55 15.06
CA LEU A 18 -22.00 4.15 14.35
C LEU A 18 -23.32 3.78 15.03
N ARG A 19 -23.49 2.53 15.41
CA ARG A 19 -24.71 2.03 16.07
C ARG A 19 -24.91 2.70 17.44
N ASP A 20 -23.86 2.79 18.24
CA ASP A 20 -23.93 3.35 19.58
C ASP A 20 -24.19 4.85 19.54
N MET A 21 -23.56 5.60 18.64
CA MET A 21 -23.85 7.03 18.44
C MET A 21 -25.28 7.26 17.95
N THR A 22 -25.78 6.45 17.02
CA THR A 22 -27.19 6.57 16.57
C THR A 22 -28.18 6.15 17.63
N PHE A 23 -27.86 5.17 18.46
CA PHE A 23 -28.65 4.82 19.64
C PHE A 23 -28.71 5.99 20.65
N LEU A 24 -27.60 6.67 20.91
CA LEU A 24 -27.55 7.85 21.76
C LEU A 24 -28.40 8.99 21.21
N ILE A 25 -28.30 9.28 19.90
CA ILE A 25 -29.10 10.30 19.22
C ILE A 25 -30.62 10.02 19.41
N ASP A 26 -31.04 8.77 19.25
CA ASP A 26 -32.44 8.37 19.33
C ASP A 26 -32.98 8.32 20.77
N ASN A 27 -32.12 8.17 21.78
CA ASN A 27 -32.52 7.93 23.16
C ASN A 27 -32.03 8.98 24.18
N ALA A 28 -31.37 10.04 23.76
CA ALA A 28 -30.83 11.07 24.66
C ALA A 28 -31.95 11.72 25.55
N ASP A 29 -33.20 11.70 25.09
CA ASP A 29 -34.37 12.26 25.76
C ASP A 29 -35.37 11.19 26.26
N ASN A 30 -34.93 9.93 26.24
CA ASN A 30 -35.79 8.80 26.58
C ASN A 30 -35.65 8.44 28.07
N ASP A 31 -36.68 8.73 28.85
CA ASP A 31 -36.71 8.45 30.30
C ASP A 31 -36.62 6.98 30.69
N TYR A 32 -36.72 6.07 29.72
CA TYR A 32 -36.51 4.61 29.97
C TYR A 32 -35.06 4.27 30.32
N TYR A 33 -34.11 5.04 29.81
CA TYR A 33 -32.69 4.81 30.04
C TYR A 33 -32.13 5.72 31.13
N ASN A 34 -31.17 5.21 31.90
CA ASN A 34 -30.45 6.00 32.87
C ASN A 34 -29.52 6.98 32.15
N LYS A 35 -29.65 8.28 32.43
CA LYS A 35 -28.81 9.32 31.83
C LYS A 35 -27.32 9.14 32.08
N GLU A 36 -26.93 8.61 33.25
CA GLU A 36 -25.52 8.37 33.55
C GLU A 36 -24.94 7.22 32.70
N ASP A 37 -25.74 6.19 32.41
CA ASP A 37 -25.33 5.09 31.52
C ASP A 37 -25.19 5.60 30.07
N LEU A 38 -26.12 6.44 29.58
CA LEU A 38 -26.03 7.07 28.25
C LEU A 38 -24.80 7.98 28.15
N LYS A 39 -24.48 8.73 29.22
CA LYS A 39 -23.27 9.55 29.27
C LYS A 39 -21.99 8.68 29.22
N SER A 40 -21.96 7.57 29.97
CA SER A 40 -20.82 6.66 29.95
C SER A 40 -20.58 6.16 28.52
N LEU A 41 -21.65 5.70 27.85
CA LEU A 41 -21.58 5.25 26.45
C LEU A 41 -21.10 6.37 25.52
N LEU A 42 -21.57 7.61 25.71
CA LEU A 42 -21.11 8.76 24.95
C LEU A 42 -19.59 8.95 25.10
N PHE A 43 -19.07 8.93 26.33
CA PHE A 43 -17.63 9.13 26.57
C PHE A 43 -16.77 7.98 26.02
N GLU A 44 -17.29 6.75 26.01
CA GLU A 44 -16.63 5.62 25.34
C GLU A 44 -16.52 5.87 23.83
N ASN A 45 -17.59 6.31 23.19
CA ASN A 45 -17.60 6.64 21.75
C ASN A 45 -16.74 7.87 21.40
N LEU A 46 -16.73 8.91 22.27
CA LEU A 46 -15.83 10.05 22.09
C LEU A 46 -14.36 9.64 22.16
N ASN A 47 -14.02 8.73 23.08
CA ASN A 47 -12.66 8.17 23.15
C ASN A 47 -12.30 7.45 21.84
N GLU A 48 -13.19 6.59 21.32
CA GLU A 48 -12.93 5.86 20.08
C GLU A 48 -12.77 6.80 18.87
N LEU A 49 -13.59 7.85 18.76
CA LEU A 49 -13.45 8.88 17.72
C LEU A 49 -12.11 9.60 17.80
N ILE A 50 -11.65 9.94 19.01
CA ILE A 50 -10.37 10.63 19.24
C ILE A 50 -9.19 9.69 18.93
N GLU A 51 -9.26 8.42 19.33
CA GLU A 51 -8.23 7.43 19.02
C GLU A 51 -8.15 7.18 17.50
N LEU A 52 -9.29 7.08 16.81
CA LEU A 52 -9.35 6.98 15.36
C LEU A 52 -8.71 8.22 14.71
N ALA A 53 -9.05 9.41 15.18
CA ALA A 53 -8.46 10.66 14.70
C ALA A 53 -6.95 10.72 14.94
N ALA A 54 -6.47 10.26 16.09
CA ALA A 54 -5.04 10.20 16.39
C ALA A 54 -4.29 9.23 15.46
N ASN A 55 -4.89 8.08 15.15
CA ASN A 55 -4.29 7.06 14.29
C ASN A 55 -4.17 7.51 12.82
N TYR A 56 -5.18 8.21 12.31
CA TYR A 56 -5.23 8.68 10.91
C TYR A 56 -4.82 10.15 10.75
N GLY A 57 -4.69 10.91 11.84
CA GLY A 57 -4.39 12.33 11.84
C GLY A 57 -5.58 13.20 11.40
N PHE A 58 -6.82 12.75 11.63
CA PHE A 58 -8.02 13.49 11.27
C PHE A 58 -8.12 14.80 12.05
N GLU A 59 -8.72 15.81 11.43
CA GLU A 59 -8.89 17.16 11.96
C GLU A 59 -10.25 17.74 11.54
N GLY A 60 -10.74 18.73 12.29
CA GLY A 60 -12.03 19.36 12.07
C GLY A 60 -13.17 18.60 12.73
N ASP A 61 -14.33 18.49 12.10
CA ASP A 61 -15.46 17.74 12.60
C ASP A 61 -15.21 16.24 12.53
N LEU A 62 -14.99 15.61 13.70
CA LEU A 62 -14.67 14.19 13.77
C LEU A 62 -15.86 13.28 13.46
N TRP A 63 -17.09 13.73 13.73
CA TRP A 63 -18.27 12.95 13.38
C TRP A 63 -18.45 12.85 11.86
N HIS A 64 -18.40 13.97 11.16
CA HIS A 64 -18.43 13.99 9.70
C HIS A 64 -17.25 13.22 9.10
N THR A 65 -16.07 13.38 9.65
CA THR A 65 -14.87 12.68 9.19
C THR A 65 -14.96 11.18 9.42
N PHE A 66 -15.52 10.73 10.55
CA PHE A 66 -15.79 9.33 10.84
C PHE A 66 -16.79 8.73 9.85
N LEU A 67 -17.94 9.39 9.64
CA LEU A 67 -18.93 8.93 8.66
C LEU A 67 -18.31 8.81 7.25
N THR A 68 -17.48 9.77 6.87
CA THR A 68 -16.76 9.76 5.59
C THR A 68 -15.77 8.60 5.51
N PHE A 69 -15.06 8.31 6.59
CA PHE A 69 -14.14 7.18 6.68
C PHE A 69 -14.86 5.84 6.48
N LEU A 70 -16.07 5.69 7.04
CA LEU A 70 -16.89 4.49 6.83
C LEU A 70 -17.16 4.24 5.34
N PHE A 71 -17.51 5.27 4.55
CA PHE A 71 -17.75 5.08 3.11
C PHE A 71 -16.47 4.75 2.38
N ALA A 72 -15.42 5.50 2.64
CA ALA A 72 -14.15 5.33 1.94
C ALA A 72 -13.56 3.95 2.17
N ASN A 73 -13.83 3.34 3.33
CA ASN A 73 -13.32 2.02 3.71
C ASN A 73 -14.27 0.85 3.40
N SER A 74 -15.55 1.13 3.11
CA SER A 74 -16.56 0.09 2.91
C SER A 74 -16.60 -0.44 1.48
N GLU A 75 -16.14 -1.67 1.29
CA GLU A 75 -16.23 -2.40 0.02
C GLU A 75 -17.58 -3.14 -0.09
N ASN A 76 -18.41 -2.74 -1.05
CA ASN A 76 -19.70 -3.35 -1.32
C ASN A 76 -19.99 -3.37 -2.84
N ALA A 77 -21.14 -3.93 -3.24
CA ALA A 77 -21.49 -4.06 -4.65
C ALA A 77 -21.59 -2.71 -5.40
N TYR A 78 -21.92 -1.61 -4.71
CA TYR A 78 -21.96 -0.28 -5.30
C TYR A 78 -20.57 0.35 -5.37
N SER A 79 -19.87 0.42 -4.25
CA SER A 79 -18.59 1.10 -4.15
C SER A 79 -17.52 0.49 -5.07
N THR A 80 -17.47 -0.84 -5.15
CA THR A 80 -16.54 -1.56 -6.05
C THR A 80 -16.91 -1.40 -7.53
N ALA A 81 -18.20 -1.33 -7.87
CA ALA A 81 -18.62 -1.03 -9.24
C ALA A 81 -18.27 0.42 -9.64
N CYS A 82 -18.51 1.39 -8.74
CA CYS A 82 -18.16 2.80 -8.96
C CYS A 82 -16.64 3.01 -9.11
N GLU A 83 -15.83 2.27 -8.38
CA GLU A 83 -14.37 2.26 -8.55
C GLU A 83 -13.98 1.97 -10.01
N VAL A 84 -14.65 1.02 -10.65
CA VAL A 84 -14.32 0.57 -12.01
C VAL A 84 -14.90 1.51 -13.07
N VAL A 85 -16.21 1.79 -13.00
CA VAL A 85 -16.90 2.51 -14.09
C VAL A 85 -17.34 3.94 -13.73
N GLY A 86 -17.29 4.32 -12.46
CA GLY A 86 -17.86 5.56 -11.96
C GLY A 86 -19.34 5.40 -11.68
N GLU A 87 -20.19 6.27 -12.20
CA GLU A 87 -21.63 6.17 -12.00
C GLU A 87 -22.18 4.84 -12.55
N VAL A 88 -23.01 4.17 -11.74
CA VAL A 88 -23.65 2.89 -12.07
C VAL A 88 -25.16 3.05 -12.16
N GLU A 89 -25.76 2.28 -13.06
CA GLU A 89 -27.20 2.25 -13.25
C GLU A 89 -27.82 1.03 -12.54
N GLY A 90 -29.16 1.03 -12.43
CA GLY A 90 -29.94 -0.12 -11.97
C GLY A 90 -30.29 -0.12 -10.48
N SER A 91 -30.69 -1.29 -9.97
CA SER A 91 -31.24 -1.41 -8.60
C SER A 91 -30.21 -1.12 -7.52
N VAL A 92 -28.95 -1.40 -7.75
CA VAL A 92 -27.86 -1.12 -6.80
C VAL A 92 -27.69 0.38 -6.57
N ASN A 93 -27.88 1.19 -7.61
CA ASN A 93 -27.85 2.65 -7.51
C ASN A 93 -28.99 3.20 -6.63
N LYS A 94 -30.19 2.58 -6.70
CA LYS A 94 -31.33 2.95 -5.84
C LYS A 94 -31.07 2.57 -4.38
N ALA A 95 -30.47 1.40 -4.13
CA ALA A 95 -30.09 0.98 -2.79
C ALA A 95 -29.01 1.90 -2.20
N ALA A 96 -28.05 2.34 -3.01
CA ALA A 96 -27.05 3.31 -2.59
C ALA A 96 -27.66 4.67 -2.23
N LEU A 97 -28.59 5.18 -3.06
CA LEU A 97 -29.29 6.42 -2.77
C LEU A 97 -30.08 6.34 -1.47
N HIS A 98 -30.76 5.21 -1.21
CA HIS A 98 -31.44 4.96 0.05
C HIS A 98 -30.48 5.07 1.25
N ASP A 99 -29.32 4.43 1.18
CA ASP A 99 -28.34 4.45 2.26
C ASP A 99 -27.73 5.86 2.42
N PHE A 100 -27.39 6.52 1.31
CA PHE A 100 -26.87 7.90 1.37
C PHE A 100 -27.87 8.93 1.88
N GLN A 101 -29.17 8.69 1.73
CA GLN A 101 -30.19 9.51 2.38
C GLN A 101 -30.10 9.40 3.90
N ILE A 102 -29.90 8.19 4.44
CA ILE A 102 -29.71 7.97 5.88
C ILE A 102 -28.42 8.64 6.36
N PHE A 103 -27.34 8.51 5.61
CA PHE A 103 -26.09 9.17 5.99
C PHE A 103 -26.16 10.70 5.88
N LYS A 104 -26.89 11.24 4.92
CA LYS A 104 -27.14 12.69 4.84
C LYS A 104 -27.89 13.19 6.07
N GLU A 105 -28.91 12.47 6.55
CA GLU A 105 -29.60 12.77 7.80
C GLU A 105 -28.62 12.78 9.01
N LEU A 106 -27.62 11.87 9.03
CA LEU A 106 -26.59 11.84 10.07
C LEU A 106 -25.60 13.00 9.98
N PHE A 107 -25.28 13.45 8.77
CA PHE A 107 -24.43 14.64 8.55
C PHE A 107 -25.14 15.94 8.93
N GLU A 108 -26.46 16.02 8.77
CA GLU A 108 -27.27 17.21 9.10
C GLU A 108 -27.62 17.28 10.58
N TYR A 109 -27.47 16.20 11.32
CA TYR A 109 -27.84 16.18 12.73
C TYR A 109 -26.83 16.95 13.58
N ASP A 110 -27.35 17.94 14.34
CA ASP A 110 -26.56 18.71 15.28
C ASP A 110 -26.33 17.92 16.57
N LEU A 111 -25.10 17.44 16.76
CA LEU A 111 -24.71 16.69 17.96
C LEU A 111 -24.86 17.50 19.25
N LYS A 112 -24.84 18.83 19.20
CA LYS A 112 -25.05 19.69 20.38
C LYS A 112 -26.42 19.45 21.00
N GLU A 113 -27.42 19.22 20.17
CA GLU A 113 -28.79 18.91 20.67
C GLU A 113 -28.74 17.63 21.56
N MET A 114 -28.01 16.62 21.17
CA MET A 114 -27.82 15.41 21.98
C MET A 114 -27.06 15.74 23.28
N GLY A 115 -25.99 16.53 23.20
CA GLY A 115 -25.21 16.98 24.37
C GLY A 115 -26.06 17.73 25.39
N GLU A 116 -26.89 18.67 24.94
CA GLU A 116 -27.84 19.43 25.79
C GLU A 116 -28.82 18.49 26.51
N LYS A 117 -29.40 17.52 25.81
CA LYS A 117 -30.30 16.52 26.36
C LYS A 117 -29.63 15.63 27.42
N LEU A 118 -28.41 15.25 27.21
CA LEU A 118 -27.59 14.48 28.14
C LEU A 118 -26.98 15.35 29.27
N GLY A 119 -26.96 16.68 29.09
CA GLY A 119 -26.39 17.62 30.07
C GLY A 119 -24.85 17.58 30.07
N THR A 120 -24.22 17.61 28.89
CA THR A 120 -22.77 17.71 28.70
C THR A 120 -22.44 18.59 27.50
N ASP A 121 -21.32 19.30 27.56
CA ASP A 121 -20.70 20.11 26.49
C ASP A 121 -19.53 19.41 25.81
N SER A 122 -19.26 18.16 26.20
CA SER A 122 -18.08 17.41 25.72
C SER A 122 -18.07 17.16 24.20
N LEU A 123 -19.20 17.27 23.52
CA LEU A 123 -19.30 17.14 22.05
C LEU A 123 -18.60 18.29 21.31
N GLU A 124 -18.41 19.46 21.94
CA GLU A 124 -17.62 20.55 21.37
C GLU A 124 -16.16 20.13 21.09
N LEU A 125 -15.64 19.13 21.83
CA LEU A 125 -14.28 18.61 21.63
C LEU A 125 -14.06 17.96 20.25
N ILE A 126 -15.11 17.46 19.62
CA ILE A 126 -15.03 16.74 18.34
C ILE A 126 -15.50 17.57 17.14
N GLU A 127 -16.08 18.76 17.35
CA GLU A 127 -16.55 19.63 16.25
C GLU A 127 -15.42 20.35 15.52
N ASP A 128 -14.40 20.79 16.24
CA ASP A 128 -13.22 21.45 15.68
C ASP A 128 -11.95 20.85 16.28
N TYR A 129 -11.78 19.57 16.06
CA TYR A 129 -10.66 18.81 16.63
C TYR A 129 -9.36 19.12 15.93
N HIS A 130 -8.33 19.38 16.73
CA HIS A 130 -6.94 19.58 16.27
C HIS A 130 -6.03 18.49 16.81
N PRO A 131 -5.42 17.67 15.96
CA PRO A 131 -4.53 16.60 16.42
C PRO A 131 -3.27 17.16 17.06
N VAL A 132 -2.70 16.41 18.00
CA VAL A 132 -1.42 16.74 18.61
C VAL A 132 -0.35 16.88 17.53
N ASN A 133 0.43 17.97 17.57
CA ASN A 133 1.47 18.28 16.58
C ASN A 133 2.39 17.07 16.28
N ALA A 134 2.65 16.86 15.02
CA ALA A 134 3.19 15.70 14.30
C ALA A 134 4.54 15.11 14.76
N LYS A 135 5.10 15.47 15.91
CA LYS A 135 6.32 14.83 16.44
C LYS A 135 6.06 13.52 17.20
N GLY A 136 4.81 13.22 17.52
CA GLY A 136 4.42 12.06 18.30
C GLY A 136 3.79 10.90 17.54
N HIS A 137 3.08 11.16 16.44
CA HIS A 137 2.41 10.12 15.66
C HIS A 137 2.71 10.25 14.16
N VAL A 138 3.10 9.14 13.52
CA VAL A 138 3.32 9.06 12.07
C VAL A 138 2.05 8.49 11.44
N PHE A 139 1.24 9.34 10.83
CA PHE A 139 0.07 8.95 10.05
C PHE A 139 0.29 9.21 8.56
N ASN A 140 -0.54 8.60 7.71
CA ASN A 140 -0.50 8.80 6.28
C ASN A 140 -1.26 10.09 5.90
N LYS A 141 -0.51 11.19 5.69
CA LYS A 141 -1.08 12.50 5.34
C LYS A 141 -2.05 12.45 4.15
N ARG A 142 -1.78 11.61 3.16
CA ARG A 142 -2.62 11.48 1.98
C ARG A 142 -3.99 10.86 2.30
N ILE A 143 -4.04 9.84 3.16
CA ILE A 143 -5.32 9.27 3.62
C ILE A 143 -6.10 10.33 4.38
N ARG A 144 -5.45 10.98 5.35
CA ARG A 144 -6.04 12.09 6.09
C ARG A 144 -6.63 13.15 5.17
N ASP A 145 -5.81 13.68 4.26
CA ASP A 145 -6.21 14.80 3.40
C ASP A 145 -7.42 14.39 2.54
N ARG A 146 -7.41 13.21 1.93
CA ARG A 146 -8.53 12.71 1.12
C ARG A 146 -9.82 12.55 1.92
N ILE A 147 -9.74 11.99 3.13
CA ILE A 147 -10.93 11.80 3.98
C ILE A 147 -11.46 13.15 4.49
N CYS A 148 -10.57 14.03 4.95
CA CYS A 148 -10.97 15.36 5.43
C CYS A 148 -11.53 16.23 4.29
N ASP A 149 -10.97 16.18 3.08
CA ASP A 149 -11.48 16.93 1.93
C ASP A 149 -12.84 16.40 1.47
N LEU A 150 -13.02 15.06 1.43
CA LEU A 150 -14.31 14.45 1.13
C LEU A 150 -15.36 14.84 2.20
N SER A 151 -15.01 14.77 3.49
CA SER A 151 -15.89 15.15 4.59
C SER A 151 -16.40 16.57 4.44
N LYS A 152 -15.51 17.53 4.14
CA LYS A 152 -15.88 18.92 3.89
C LYS A 152 -16.78 19.08 2.67
N ALA A 153 -16.54 18.34 1.60
CA ALA A 153 -17.37 18.36 0.39
C ALA A 153 -18.76 17.79 0.67
N LEU A 154 -18.86 16.67 1.41
CA LEU A 154 -20.14 16.05 1.77
C LEU A 154 -21.01 16.93 2.70
N ALA A 155 -20.37 17.65 3.63
CA ALA A 155 -21.07 18.59 4.50
C ALA A 155 -21.70 19.77 3.73
N GLN A 156 -21.25 20.07 2.51
CA GLN A 156 -21.75 21.17 1.68
C GLN A 156 -22.82 20.74 0.67
N THR A 157 -23.13 19.45 0.56
CA THR A 157 -24.15 18.96 -0.38
C THR A 157 -25.56 19.36 0.05
N ASP A 158 -26.42 19.68 -0.91
CA ASP A 158 -27.78 20.12 -0.63
C ASP A 158 -28.73 18.93 -0.38
N ASP A 159 -28.55 17.83 -1.09
CA ASP A 159 -29.40 16.66 -1.00
C ASP A 159 -28.66 15.32 -1.11
N ALA A 160 -29.39 14.20 -0.97
CA ALA A 160 -28.83 12.86 -1.03
C ALA A 160 -28.31 12.44 -2.43
N GLU A 161 -28.83 13.03 -3.52
CA GLU A 161 -28.33 12.76 -4.87
C GLU A 161 -26.97 13.43 -5.10
N GLU A 162 -26.79 14.66 -4.63
CA GLU A 162 -25.51 15.35 -4.68
C GLU A 162 -24.48 14.67 -3.75
N PHE A 163 -24.91 14.24 -2.56
CA PHE A 163 -24.11 13.44 -1.63
C PHE A 163 -23.61 12.16 -2.29
N LYS A 164 -24.52 11.38 -2.90
CA LYS A 164 -24.19 10.17 -3.67
C LYS A 164 -23.21 10.45 -4.80
N THR A 165 -23.43 11.52 -5.56
CA THR A 165 -22.58 11.92 -6.69
C THR A 165 -21.16 12.22 -6.22
N THR A 166 -21.02 12.95 -5.12
CA THR A 166 -19.71 13.29 -4.51
C THR A 166 -18.96 12.05 -4.06
N VAL A 167 -19.64 11.11 -3.38
CA VAL A 167 -19.04 9.83 -2.97
C VAL A 167 -18.68 8.97 -4.20
N THR A 168 -19.53 8.92 -5.22
CA THR A 168 -19.29 8.18 -6.45
C THR A 168 -18.04 8.68 -7.16
N GLN A 169 -17.90 10.01 -7.26
CA GLN A 169 -16.71 10.62 -7.85
C GLN A 169 -15.43 10.28 -7.07
N PHE A 170 -15.52 10.30 -5.74
CA PHE A 170 -14.41 9.87 -4.88
C PHE A 170 -14.01 8.41 -5.16
N TYR A 171 -14.96 7.48 -5.24
CA TYR A 171 -14.66 6.08 -5.57
C TYR A 171 -14.01 5.93 -6.94
N LYS A 172 -14.46 6.70 -7.93
CA LYS A 172 -13.89 6.67 -9.28
C LYS A 172 -12.45 7.18 -9.31
N GLU A 173 -12.16 8.23 -8.55
CA GLU A 173 -10.87 8.91 -8.57
C GLU A 173 -9.84 8.22 -7.66
N PHE A 174 -10.24 7.84 -6.46
CA PHE A 174 -9.32 7.33 -5.43
C PHE A 174 -9.50 5.85 -5.13
N GLY A 175 -10.62 5.26 -5.54
CA GLY A 175 -11.01 3.90 -5.22
C GLY A 175 -11.65 3.73 -3.86
N VAL A 176 -11.87 2.49 -3.44
CA VAL A 176 -12.58 2.15 -2.21
C VAL A 176 -11.80 1.13 -1.39
N GLY A 177 -12.04 1.17 -0.09
CA GLY A 177 -11.50 0.22 0.85
C GLY A 177 -9.99 0.29 1.00
N THR A 178 -9.42 -0.79 1.49
CA THR A 178 -8.00 -0.88 1.81
C THR A 178 -7.10 -0.59 0.59
N PHE A 179 -7.49 -1.01 -0.62
CA PHE A 179 -6.72 -0.73 -1.84
C PHE A 179 -6.81 0.73 -2.31
N GLY A 180 -7.90 1.43 -2.03
CA GLY A 180 -8.04 2.85 -2.29
C GLY A 180 -7.12 3.70 -1.42
N LEU A 181 -7.07 3.37 -0.14
CA LEU A 181 -6.37 4.15 0.88
C LEU A 181 -4.87 3.86 0.94
N HIS A 182 -4.43 2.62 0.68
CA HIS A 182 -3.04 2.19 0.86
C HIS A 182 -2.35 1.85 -0.45
N LYS A 183 -1.01 1.96 -0.48
CA LYS A 183 -0.19 1.70 -1.67
C LYS A 183 0.57 0.38 -1.64
N ALA A 184 0.88 -0.14 -0.45
CA ALA A 184 1.61 -1.40 -0.29
C ALA A 184 0.92 -2.30 0.72
N PHE A 185 1.06 -3.59 0.48
CA PHE A 185 0.38 -4.65 1.21
C PHE A 185 1.34 -5.82 1.43
N ARG A 186 1.00 -6.66 2.40
CA ARG A 186 1.60 -7.97 2.63
C ARG A 186 0.51 -9.02 2.80
N ILE A 187 0.89 -10.27 2.80
CA ILE A 187 -0.02 -11.38 3.06
C ILE A 187 0.09 -11.76 4.52
N GLU A 188 -1.07 -11.94 5.16
CA GLU A 188 -1.17 -12.56 6.49
C GLU A 188 -2.08 -13.79 6.42
N HIS A 189 -1.68 -14.86 7.12
CA HIS A 189 -2.50 -16.05 7.26
C HIS A 189 -3.46 -15.90 8.43
N THR A 190 -4.75 -16.10 8.13
CA THR A 190 -5.82 -16.16 9.13
C THR A 190 -6.50 -17.54 9.09
N GLU A 191 -7.42 -17.78 10.01
CA GLU A 191 -8.24 -19.02 9.99
C GLU A 191 -9.08 -19.14 8.71
N GLU A 192 -9.41 -18.04 8.06
CA GLU A 192 -10.19 -17.97 6.82
C GLU A 192 -9.33 -18.04 5.54
N GLY A 193 -8.01 -18.12 5.67
CA GLY A 193 -7.06 -18.19 4.54
C GLY A 193 -6.12 -17.00 4.45
N ALA A 194 -5.54 -16.80 3.25
CA ALA A 194 -4.61 -15.71 2.99
C ALA A 194 -5.35 -14.37 2.82
N GLN A 195 -5.03 -13.39 3.66
CA GLN A 195 -5.57 -12.04 3.60
C GLN A 195 -4.50 -11.02 3.20
N ILE A 196 -4.92 -10.03 2.43
CA ILE A 196 -4.08 -8.92 1.99
C ILE A 196 -4.25 -7.76 2.98
N VAL A 197 -3.22 -7.47 3.76
CA VAL A 197 -3.24 -6.42 4.78
C VAL A 197 -2.32 -5.26 4.42
N PRO A 198 -2.66 -4.00 4.77
CA PRO A 198 -1.89 -2.84 4.38
C PRO A 198 -0.57 -2.72 5.16
N ILE A 199 0.46 -2.21 4.48
CA ILE A 199 1.70 -1.75 5.09
C ILE A 199 1.60 -0.24 5.25
N THR A 200 1.50 0.24 6.48
CA THR A 200 1.29 1.66 6.79
C THR A 200 2.59 2.48 6.76
N LYS A 201 3.73 1.87 7.14
CA LYS A 201 5.04 2.54 7.18
C LYS A 201 5.90 2.07 6.01
N ILE A 202 5.90 2.84 4.92
CA ILE A 202 6.67 2.54 3.72
C ILE A 202 7.82 3.53 3.60
N ALA A 203 9.00 3.04 3.21
CA ALA A 203 10.15 3.89 2.98
C ALA A 203 9.87 4.91 1.84
N HIS A 204 10.09 6.18 2.12
CA HIS A 204 10.02 7.26 1.12
C HIS A 204 11.31 7.25 0.31
N VAL A 205 11.37 6.41 -0.73
CA VAL A 205 12.47 6.34 -1.68
C VAL A 205 11.98 6.85 -3.02
N HIS A 206 12.76 7.73 -3.65
CA HIS A 206 12.52 8.21 -5.02
C HIS A 206 13.58 7.65 -5.96
N LEU A 207 13.28 7.56 -7.27
CA LEU A 207 14.26 7.09 -8.26
C LEU A 207 15.47 8.00 -8.36
N ASP A 208 15.31 9.30 -8.07
CA ASP A 208 16.39 10.27 -8.02
C ASP A 208 17.32 10.08 -6.81
N ASP A 209 16.87 9.34 -5.78
CA ASP A 209 17.71 8.98 -4.64
C ASP A 209 18.77 7.94 -5.01
N LEU A 210 18.53 7.19 -6.06
CA LEU A 210 19.44 6.16 -6.56
C LEU A 210 20.41 6.78 -7.57
N VAL A 211 21.61 7.04 -7.13
CA VAL A 211 22.67 7.61 -7.98
C VAL A 211 23.21 6.55 -8.97
N GLY A 212 23.29 6.91 -10.24
CA GLY A 212 23.70 5.98 -11.30
C GLY A 212 22.59 5.05 -11.78
N TYR A 213 22.97 3.97 -12.45
CA TYR A 213 22.06 2.93 -12.99
C TYR A 213 21.01 3.45 -14.00
N ASP A 214 21.29 4.51 -14.74
CA ASP A 214 20.32 5.20 -15.59
C ASP A 214 19.66 4.29 -16.62
N ILE A 215 20.43 3.37 -17.25
CA ILE A 215 19.90 2.40 -18.22
C ILE A 215 18.99 1.39 -17.52
N ALA A 216 19.36 0.92 -16.34
CA ALA A 216 18.58 -0.05 -15.57
C ALA A 216 17.28 0.61 -15.06
N LYS A 217 17.36 1.80 -14.50
CA LYS A 217 16.20 2.61 -14.07
C LYS A 217 15.26 2.88 -15.24
N LYS A 218 15.78 3.28 -16.39
CA LYS A 218 14.96 3.56 -17.58
C LYS A 218 14.17 2.33 -18.03
N LYS A 219 14.79 1.15 -18.10
CA LYS A 219 14.08 -0.10 -18.46
C LYS A 219 12.97 -0.43 -17.48
N LEU A 220 13.20 -0.24 -16.18
CA LEU A 220 12.21 -0.47 -15.14
C LEU A 220 11.05 0.53 -15.27
N ILE A 221 11.35 1.80 -15.47
CA ILE A 221 10.38 2.87 -15.68
C ILE A 221 9.52 2.57 -16.92
N ASP A 222 10.15 2.33 -18.08
CA ASP A 222 9.45 2.10 -19.33
C ASP A 222 8.46 0.93 -19.24
N ASN A 223 8.86 -0.18 -18.59
CA ASN A 223 7.98 -1.34 -18.38
C ASN A 223 6.83 -1.03 -17.42
N THR A 224 7.12 -0.31 -16.33
CA THR A 224 6.09 0.04 -15.33
C THR A 224 5.11 1.08 -15.87
N GLU A 225 5.59 2.07 -16.58
CA GLU A 225 4.75 3.10 -17.20
C GLU A 225 3.82 2.51 -18.27
N ALA A 226 4.31 1.57 -19.09
CA ALA A 226 3.48 0.84 -20.02
C ALA A 226 2.36 0.08 -19.28
N PHE A 227 2.68 -0.58 -18.18
CA PHE A 227 1.72 -1.32 -17.35
C PHE A 227 0.64 -0.41 -16.76
N VAL A 228 1.05 0.67 -16.10
CA VAL A 228 0.13 1.63 -15.47
C VAL A 228 -0.80 2.28 -16.49
N LYS A 229 -0.30 2.58 -17.69
CA LYS A 229 -1.09 3.10 -18.83
C LYS A 229 -1.97 2.05 -19.51
N GLY A 230 -2.07 0.85 -18.97
CA GLY A 230 -2.89 -0.23 -19.52
C GLY A 230 -2.35 -0.86 -20.81
N LYS A 231 -1.10 -0.59 -21.18
CA LYS A 231 -0.41 -1.23 -22.30
C LYS A 231 0.17 -2.58 -21.89
N LYS A 232 0.54 -3.40 -22.88
CA LYS A 232 1.22 -4.67 -22.61
C LYS A 232 2.57 -4.42 -21.95
N ALA A 233 2.80 -5.08 -20.83
CA ALA A 233 4.04 -5.06 -20.07
C ALA A 233 4.38 -6.46 -19.56
N ASN A 234 5.61 -6.64 -19.08
CA ASN A 234 6.11 -7.94 -18.70
C ASN A 234 6.42 -8.04 -17.20
N ASN A 235 6.43 -9.26 -16.67
CA ASN A 235 7.06 -9.53 -15.41
C ASN A 235 8.53 -9.11 -15.47
N CYS A 236 9.07 -8.60 -14.35
CA CYS A 236 10.40 -8.01 -14.32
C CYS A 236 11.29 -8.67 -13.25
N LEU A 237 12.48 -9.06 -13.63
CA LEU A 237 13.52 -9.57 -12.72
C LEU A 237 14.70 -8.60 -12.69
N LEU A 238 14.95 -8.00 -11.53
CA LEU A 238 16.15 -7.21 -11.25
C LEU A 238 17.18 -8.13 -10.61
N PHE A 239 18.32 -8.34 -11.26
CA PHE A 239 19.34 -9.23 -10.76
C PHE A 239 20.72 -8.54 -10.75
N GLY A 240 21.64 -9.05 -9.93
CA GLY A 240 23.00 -8.52 -9.83
C GLY A 240 23.50 -8.40 -8.40
N ASP A 241 24.56 -7.65 -8.22
CA ASP A 241 25.29 -7.60 -6.95
C ASP A 241 24.46 -7.03 -5.79
N ALA A 242 24.80 -7.46 -4.57
CA ALA A 242 24.14 -6.96 -3.37
C ALA A 242 24.44 -5.45 -3.14
N GLY A 243 23.47 -4.72 -2.60
CA GLY A 243 23.65 -3.31 -2.26
C GLY A 243 23.66 -2.34 -3.44
N THR A 244 23.22 -2.77 -4.64
CA THR A 244 23.20 -1.94 -5.86
C THR A 244 21.89 -1.21 -6.10
N GLY A 245 20.94 -1.25 -5.15
CA GLY A 245 19.70 -0.49 -5.23
C GLY A 245 18.50 -1.19 -5.91
N LYS A 246 18.58 -2.52 -6.18
CA LYS A 246 17.48 -3.30 -6.80
C LYS A 246 16.16 -3.12 -6.07
N SER A 247 16.09 -3.48 -4.79
CA SER A 247 14.87 -3.38 -3.97
C SER A 247 14.42 -1.93 -3.77
N SER A 248 15.39 -1.00 -3.65
CA SER A 248 15.09 0.44 -3.56
C SER A 248 14.46 0.97 -4.83
N SER A 249 14.89 0.50 -6.02
CA SER A 249 14.30 0.88 -7.31
C SER A 249 12.83 0.46 -7.40
N ILE A 250 12.49 -0.75 -6.91
CA ILE A 250 11.09 -1.22 -6.91
C ILE A 250 10.24 -0.41 -5.92
N LYS A 251 10.76 -0.10 -4.74
CA LYS A 251 10.06 0.77 -3.77
C LYS A 251 9.85 2.19 -4.33
N ALA A 252 10.82 2.71 -5.05
CA ALA A 252 10.73 4.01 -5.71
C ALA A 252 9.66 4.05 -6.81
N ILE A 253 9.55 2.99 -7.62
CA ILE A 253 8.49 2.83 -8.63
C ILE A 253 7.10 2.89 -7.99
N LEU A 254 6.89 2.22 -6.86
CA LEU A 254 5.62 2.30 -6.15
C LEU A 254 5.28 3.74 -5.75
N ASN A 255 6.24 4.47 -5.17
CA ASN A 255 6.03 5.85 -4.78
C ASN A 255 5.72 6.76 -5.97
N GLN A 256 6.34 6.53 -7.12
CA GLN A 256 6.17 7.34 -8.33
C GLN A 256 4.83 7.12 -9.03
N TYR A 257 4.31 5.88 -9.04
CA TYR A 257 3.13 5.53 -9.84
C TYR A 257 1.88 5.23 -9.00
N TYR A 258 1.95 5.36 -7.67
CA TYR A 258 0.80 5.14 -6.81
C TYR A 258 -0.43 5.97 -7.20
N ASP A 259 -0.25 7.27 -7.47
CA ASP A 259 -1.34 8.18 -7.87
C ASP A 259 -1.95 7.83 -9.23
N GLN A 260 -1.24 7.05 -10.03
CA GLN A 260 -1.71 6.51 -11.29
C GLN A 260 -2.33 5.10 -11.14
N GLY A 261 -2.67 4.70 -9.92
CA GLY A 261 -3.36 3.45 -9.61
C GLY A 261 -2.44 2.24 -9.38
N LEU A 262 -1.12 2.42 -9.24
CA LEU A 262 -0.22 1.32 -8.90
C LEU A 262 -0.36 0.92 -7.44
N ARG A 263 -0.42 -0.40 -7.19
CA ARG A 263 -0.40 -1.03 -5.87
C ARG A 263 0.65 -2.12 -5.84
N MET A 264 1.21 -2.40 -4.67
CA MET A 264 2.23 -3.42 -4.52
C MET A 264 1.91 -4.37 -3.38
N ILE A 265 2.01 -5.66 -3.62
CA ILE A 265 1.83 -6.70 -2.61
C ILE A 265 3.18 -7.41 -2.43
N GLU A 266 3.76 -7.28 -1.26
CA GLU A 266 4.99 -7.98 -0.90
C GLU A 266 4.66 -9.41 -0.52
N VAL A 267 5.37 -10.35 -1.17
CA VAL A 267 5.15 -11.80 -0.99
C VAL A 267 6.47 -12.47 -0.67
N TYR A 268 6.51 -13.14 0.45
CA TYR A 268 7.67 -13.94 0.86
C TYR A 268 7.60 -15.35 0.29
N LYS A 269 8.75 -15.98 0.11
CA LYS A 269 8.89 -17.29 -0.53
C LYS A 269 7.96 -18.37 0.08
N HIS A 270 7.82 -18.42 1.40
CA HIS A 270 6.94 -19.37 2.09
C HIS A 270 5.45 -19.17 1.82
N GLN A 271 5.06 -18.04 1.22
CA GLN A 271 3.68 -17.66 0.89
C GLN A 271 3.33 -17.94 -0.59
N PHE A 272 4.21 -18.56 -1.36
CA PHE A 272 3.95 -18.78 -2.80
C PHE A 272 2.76 -19.71 -3.07
N GLN A 273 2.43 -20.59 -2.15
CA GLN A 273 1.21 -21.40 -2.24
C GLN A 273 -0.07 -20.56 -2.24
N ASP A 274 -0.04 -19.37 -1.63
CA ASP A 274 -1.18 -18.47 -1.49
C ASP A 274 -1.37 -17.53 -2.69
N LEU A 275 -0.44 -17.53 -3.65
CA LEU A 275 -0.46 -16.61 -4.79
C LEU A 275 -1.76 -16.67 -5.60
N ASN A 276 -2.36 -17.85 -5.76
CA ASN A 276 -3.62 -18.00 -6.48
C ASN A 276 -4.78 -17.30 -5.76
N ASP A 277 -4.83 -17.42 -4.44
CA ASP A 277 -5.86 -16.78 -3.62
C ASP A 277 -5.69 -15.26 -3.60
N VAL A 278 -4.44 -14.79 -3.53
CA VAL A 278 -4.11 -13.36 -3.65
C VAL A 278 -4.54 -12.83 -5.02
N ILE A 279 -4.22 -13.52 -6.11
CA ILE A 279 -4.60 -13.14 -7.47
C ILE A 279 -6.12 -13.11 -7.60
N ALA A 280 -6.84 -14.07 -7.04
CA ALA A 280 -8.30 -14.12 -7.09
C ALA A 280 -8.94 -12.88 -6.44
N GLN A 281 -8.37 -12.37 -5.33
CA GLN A 281 -8.85 -11.17 -4.64
C GLN A 281 -8.65 -9.87 -5.43
N ILE A 282 -7.59 -9.78 -6.26
CA ILE A 282 -7.20 -8.52 -6.91
C ILE A 282 -7.44 -8.47 -8.42
N LYS A 283 -7.71 -9.60 -9.08
CA LYS A 283 -7.82 -9.70 -10.54
C LYS A 283 -8.93 -8.83 -11.16
N ASN A 284 -9.98 -8.56 -10.40
CA ASN A 284 -11.14 -7.79 -10.86
C ASN A 284 -11.15 -6.32 -10.35
N ARG A 285 -10.08 -5.88 -9.67
CA ARG A 285 -9.97 -4.52 -9.16
C ARG A 285 -9.46 -3.56 -10.25
N ASN A 286 -9.80 -2.29 -10.10
CA ASN A 286 -9.41 -1.25 -11.07
C ASN A 286 -7.95 -0.79 -10.95
N TYR A 287 -7.19 -1.35 -10.03
CA TYR A 287 -5.79 -1.00 -9.83
C TYR A 287 -4.85 -1.88 -10.66
N LYS A 288 -3.62 -1.40 -10.83
CA LYS A 288 -2.49 -2.16 -11.35
C LYS A 288 -1.67 -2.69 -10.18
N PHE A 289 -1.57 -4.01 -10.07
CA PHE A 289 -0.88 -4.67 -8.97
C PHE A 289 0.48 -5.21 -9.40
N ILE A 290 1.51 -4.88 -8.63
CA ILE A 290 2.80 -5.56 -8.71
C ILE A 290 2.90 -6.50 -7.50
N ILE A 291 2.99 -7.80 -7.75
CA ILE A 291 3.38 -8.79 -6.76
C ILE A 291 4.90 -8.74 -6.66
N TYR A 292 5.41 -8.30 -5.52
CA TYR A 292 6.83 -8.07 -5.30
C TYR A 292 7.45 -9.16 -4.46
N MET A 293 8.57 -9.70 -4.95
CA MET A 293 9.35 -10.75 -4.30
C MET A 293 10.78 -10.26 -4.14
N ASP A 294 11.22 -10.04 -2.90
CA ASP A 294 12.57 -9.57 -2.60
C ASP A 294 13.52 -10.76 -2.40
N ASP A 295 14.76 -10.60 -2.88
CA ASP A 295 15.88 -11.57 -2.78
C ASP A 295 15.52 -13.01 -3.19
N LEU A 296 14.82 -13.13 -4.33
CA LEU A 296 14.35 -14.41 -4.85
C LEU A 296 15.51 -15.32 -5.22
N SER A 297 15.59 -16.46 -4.53
CA SER A 297 16.53 -17.54 -4.83
C SER A 297 15.98 -18.86 -4.34
N PHE A 298 16.28 -19.94 -5.05
CA PHE A 298 15.84 -21.28 -4.71
C PHE A 298 17.03 -22.23 -4.61
N GLU A 299 16.98 -23.10 -3.63
CA GLU A 299 17.85 -24.27 -3.59
C GLU A 299 17.24 -25.39 -4.46
N GLU A 300 18.02 -26.39 -4.82
CA GLU A 300 17.64 -27.41 -5.80
C GLU A 300 16.40 -28.24 -5.41
N PHE A 301 16.22 -28.48 -4.12
CA PHE A 301 15.15 -29.33 -3.55
C PHE A 301 13.90 -28.56 -3.13
N GLU A 302 13.88 -27.23 -3.26
CA GLU A 302 12.74 -26.42 -2.87
C GLU A 302 11.62 -26.51 -3.91
N ILE A 303 10.40 -26.74 -3.46
CA ILE A 303 9.23 -26.89 -4.33
C ILE A 303 8.57 -25.55 -4.66
N GLU A 304 8.89 -24.49 -3.94
CA GLU A 304 8.30 -23.16 -4.06
C GLU A 304 8.47 -22.56 -5.45
N TYR A 305 9.57 -22.90 -6.15
CA TYR A 305 9.76 -22.46 -7.54
C TYR A 305 8.69 -23.01 -8.49
N LYS A 306 8.10 -24.19 -8.19
CA LYS A 306 7.02 -24.78 -9.01
C LYS A 306 5.74 -24.00 -8.87
N TYR A 307 5.40 -23.52 -7.65
CA TYR A 307 4.25 -22.65 -7.44
C TYR A 307 4.43 -21.34 -8.23
N LEU A 308 5.57 -20.69 -8.10
CA LEU A 308 5.86 -19.47 -8.84
C LEU A 308 5.80 -19.69 -10.36
N LYS A 309 6.37 -20.80 -10.85
CA LYS A 309 6.34 -21.17 -12.27
C LYS A 309 4.88 -21.30 -12.75
N ALA A 310 4.04 -22.02 -12.02
CA ALA A 310 2.64 -22.21 -12.37
C ALA A 310 1.87 -20.88 -12.44
N VAL A 311 2.14 -19.97 -11.51
CA VAL A 311 1.50 -18.63 -11.47
C VAL A 311 1.97 -17.75 -12.62
N ILE A 312 3.28 -17.77 -12.96
CA ILE A 312 3.83 -16.95 -14.05
C ILE A 312 3.36 -17.46 -15.42
N GLU A 313 3.27 -18.77 -15.61
CA GLU A 313 2.81 -19.39 -16.87
C GLU A 313 1.31 -19.19 -17.07
N GLY A 314 0.56 -19.13 -15.97
CA GLY A 314 -0.89 -19.26 -15.98
C GLY A 314 -1.30 -20.70 -16.33
N GLY A 315 -2.52 -21.07 -15.91
CA GLY A 315 -3.14 -22.33 -16.32
C GLY A 315 -4.03 -22.13 -17.54
N LEU A 316 -5.22 -22.73 -17.52
CA LEU A 316 -6.27 -22.49 -18.52
C LEU A 316 -6.90 -21.10 -18.39
N GLU A 317 -6.80 -20.48 -17.22
CA GLU A 317 -7.31 -19.12 -16.98
C GLU A 317 -6.32 -18.09 -17.59
N LYS A 318 -6.87 -17.10 -18.32
CA LYS A 318 -6.08 -16.01 -18.87
C LYS A 318 -5.43 -15.23 -17.72
N LYS A 319 -4.13 -14.96 -17.82
CA LYS A 319 -3.42 -14.10 -16.85
C LYS A 319 -4.14 -12.74 -16.78
N PRO A 320 -4.45 -12.25 -15.57
CA PRO A 320 -5.06 -10.94 -15.41
C PRO A 320 -4.18 -9.81 -15.97
N ASP A 321 -4.78 -8.92 -16.76
CA ASP A 321 -4.06 -7.80 -17.41
C ASP A 321 -3.67 -6.68 -16.41
N ASN A 322 -4.13 -6.79 -15.15
CA ASN A 322 -3.87 -5.83 -14.08
C ASN A 322 -2.81 -6.32 -13.06
N ILE A 323 -2.12 -7.45 -13.32
CA ILE A 323 -1.15 -8.02 -12.38
C ILE A 323 0.17 -8.32 -13.09
N LEU A 324 1.27 -7.83 -12.50
CA LEU A 324 2.64 -8.21 -12.86
C LEU A 324 3.40 -8.71 -11.64
N ILE A 325 4.43 -9.53 -11.90
CA ILE A 325 5.35 -10.02 -10.88
C ILE A 325 6.69 -9.32 -11.09
N TYR A 326 7.17 -8.63 -10.05
CA TYR A 326 8.51 -8.06 -9.98
C TYR A 326 9.31 -8.76 -8.92
N ALA A 327 10.52 -9.19 -9.27
CA ALA A 327 11.40 -9.87 -8.33
C ALA A 327 12.79 -9.24 -8.34
N THR A 328 13.46 -9.30 -7.18
CA THR A 328 14.89 -9.02 -7.10
C THR A 328 15.66 -10.32 -6.82
N SER A 329 16.90 -10.40 -7.27
CA SER A 329 17.79 -11.51 -6.95
C SER A 329 19.24 -11.07 -6.92
N ASN A 330 20.02 -11.65 -6.03
CA ASN A 330 21.49 -11.50 -6.02
C ASN A 330 22.17 -12.46 -6.99
N ARG A 331 21.39 -13.27 -7.71
CA ARG A 331 21.87 -14.27 -8.68
C ARG A 331 21.21 -14.08 -10.04
N ARG A 332 21.94 -14.33 -11.11
CA ARG A 332 21.38 -14.35 -12.47
C ARG A 332 20.44 -15.54 -12.69
N HIS A 333 20.80 -16.69 -12.12
CA HIS A 333 20.01 -17.92 -12.14
C HIS A 333 19.33 -18.07 -10.77
N LEU A 334 18.01 -18.09 -10.76
CA LEU A 334 17.21 -18.09 -9.55
C LEU A 334 17.34 -19.40 -8.76
N VAL A 335 17.61 -20.51 -9.43
CA VAL A 335 17.83 -21.81 -8.80
C VAL A 335 19.33 -22.12 -8.79
N ARG A 336 19.84 -22.56 -7.64
CA ARG A 336 21.25 -22.84 -7.45
C ARG A 336 21.70 -24.06 -8.28
N GLU A 337 22.77 -23.91 -9.04
CA GLU A 337 23.47 -25.00 -9.70
C GLU A 337 24.50 -25.59 -8.73
N THR A 338 24.52 -26.92 -8.54
CA THR A 338 25.55 -27.61 -7.76
C THR A 338 26.74 -27.99 -8.65
N PHE A 339 27.90 -28.24 -8.02
CA PHE A 339 29.07 -28.73 -8.76
C PHE A 339 28.82 -30.10 -9.42
N ARG A 340 27.87 -30.89 -8.90
CA ARG A 340 27.43 -32.15 -9.51
C ARG A 340 26.74 -31.92 -10.85
N ASP A 341 25.88 -30.90 -10.98
CA ASP A 341 25.25 -30.55 -12.24
C ASP A 341 26.23 -30.22 -13.36
N LYS A 342 27.47 -29.84 -13.02
CA LYS A 342 28.53 -29.57 -14.00
C LYS A 342 29.31 -30.82 -14.40
N GLN A 343 29.42 -31.80 -13.52
CA GLN A 343 30.13 -33.05 -13.80
C GLN A 343 29.23 -34.08 -14.49
N ASP A 344 27.93 -34.11 -14.15
CA ASP A 344 26.94 -35.01 -14.72
C ASP A 344 26.48 -34.60 -16.13
N ARG A 345 26.94 -33.45 -16.66
CA ARG A 345 26.67 -33.02 -18.04
C ARG A 345 27.14 -34.02 -19.11
N ASP A 346 28.03 -34.89 -18.77
CA ASP A 346 28.61 -35.88 -19.69
C ASP A 346 27.95 -37.27 -19.63
N GLU A 347 27.05 -37.55 -18.65
CA GLU A 347 26.62 -38.93 -18.41
C GLU A 347 25.10 -39.23 -18.44
N GLU A 348 24.16 -38.23 -18.36
CA GLU A 348 22.73 -38.58 -18.41
C GLU A 348 21.81 -37.52 -19.04
N LEU A 349 20.88 -37.96 -19.92
CA LEU A 349 19.79 -37.19 -20.56
C LEU A 349 18.87 -36.52 -19.55
N HIS A 350 18.75 -37.03 -18.32
CA HIS A 350 17.85 -36.51 -17.27
C HIS A 350 18.37 -35.25 -16.57
N THR A 351 19.69 -35.03 -16.55
CA THR A 351 20.31 -33.83 -15.97
C THR A 351 20.05 -32.57 -16.82
N ASN A 352 19.93 -32.74 -18.14
CA ASN A 352 19.62 -31.66 -19.06
C ASN A 352 18.19 -31.09 -18.82
N ASP A 353 17.21 -31.90 -18.46
CA ASP A 353 15.85 -31.51 -18.22
C ASP A 353 15.74 -30.64 -16.97
N THR A 354 16.43 -30.98 -15.91
CA THR A 354 16.44 -30.21 -14.65
C THR A 354 17.12 -28.84 -14.82
N VAL A 355 18.23 -28.78 -15.55
CA VAL A 355 18.90 -27.50 -15.84
C VAL A 355 18.07 -26.64 -16.77
N GLN A 356 17.45 -27.21 -17.79
CA GLN A 356 16.50 -26.47 -18.65
C GLN A 356 15.28 -25.97 -17.88
N GLU A 357 14.77 -26.75 -16.94
CA GLU A 357 13.66 -26.34 -16.09
C GLU A 357 14.03 -25.17 -15.18
N LYS A 358 15.24 -25.18 -14.59
CA LYS A 358 15.80 -24.09 -13.78
C LYS A 358 15.99 -22.79 -14.58
N LEU A 359 16.53 -22.89 -15.80
CA LEU A 359 16.72 -21.76 -16.71
C LEU A 359 15.37 -21.21 -17.22
N SER A 360 14.38 -22.08 -17.32
CA SER A 360 13.05 -21.73 -17.82
C SER A 360 12.32 -20.72 -16.94
N LEU A 361 12.56 -20.69 -15.62
CA LEU A 361 11.94 -19.73 -14.70
C LEU A 361 12.40 -18.29 -15.00
N VAL A 362 13.69 -18.07 -15.24
CA VAL A 362 14.24 -16.74 -15.58
C VAL A 362 13.69 -16.26 -16.93
N ALA A 363 13.58 -17.16 -17.90
CA ALA A 363 13.05 -16.84 -19.24
C ALA A 363 11.59 -16.39 -19.23
N ARG A 364 10.83 -16.70 -18.16
CA ARG A 364 9.43 -16.26 -17.98
C ARG A 364 9.28 -14.83 -17.48
N PHE A 365 10.37 -14.25 -16.97
CA PHE A 365 10.43 -12.81 -16.75
C PHE A 365 10.78 -12.16 -18.08
N GLY A 366 9.78 -11.58 -18.76
CA GLY A 366 9.97 -10.98 -20.08
C GLY A 366 10.94 -9.77 -20.08
N VAL A 367 11.16 -9.14 -18.93
CA VAL A 367 12.17 -8.09 -18.73
C VAL A 367 13.14 -8.51 -17.64
N THR A 368 14.44 -8.55 -17.99
CA THR A 368 15.51 -8.76 -17.04
C THR A 368 16.43 -7.56 -17.01
N ILE A 369 16.74 -7.05 -15.80
CA ILE A 369 17.52 -5.82 -15.59
C ILE A 369 18.71 -6.13 -14.68
N TYR A 370 19.91 -5.87 -15.19
CA TYR A 370 21.14 -6.09 -14.45
C TYR A 370 21.57 -4.86 -13.66
N PHE A 371 21.87 -5.07 -12.39
CA PHE A 371 22.44 -4.09 -11.47
C PHE A 371 23.83 -4.58 -11.03
N GLY A 372 24.86 -4.20 -11.77
CA GLY A 372 26.25 -4.56 -11.46
C GLY A 372 26.85 -3.68 -10.36
N LYS A 373 27.96 -4.14 -9.78
CA LYS A 373 28.74 -3.30 -8.88
C LYS A 373 29.17 -2.01 -9.60
N PRO A 374 29.09 -0.86 -8.94
CA PRO A 374 29.64 0.37 -9.49
C PRO A 374 31.18 0.24 -9.62
N ASP A 375 31.72 0.87 -10.64
CA ASP A 375 33.16 1.06 -10.70
C ASP A 375 33.62 2.13 -9.66
N LYS A 376 34.92 2.34 -9.55
CA LYS A 376 35.46 3.27 -8.56
C LYS A 376 34.97 4.71 -8.79
N LYS A 377 34.79 5.14 -10.03
CA LYS A 377 34.34 6.49 -10.37
C LYS A 377 32.84 6.65 -10.05
N GLU A 378 32.05 5.64 -10.38
CA GLU A 378 30.64 5.61 -10.05
C GLU A 378 30.42 5.58 -8.53
N PHE A 379 31.19 4.78 -7.78
CA PHE A 379 31.15 4.79 -6.32
C PHE A 379 31.48 6.15 -5.73
N GLN A 380 32.55 6.80 -6.21
CA GLN A 380 32.92 8.15 -5.79
C GLN A 380 31.80 9.15 -6.07
N LYS A 381 31.19 9.09 -7.26
CA LYS A 381 30.02 9.91 -7.60
C LYS A 381 28.85 9.67 -6.66
N ILE A 382 28.59 8.39 -6.28
CA ILE A 382 27.54 8.08 -5.31
C ILE A 382 27.85 8.74 -3.96
N VAL A 383 29.09 8.62 -3.48
CA VAL A 383 29.53 9.20 -2.20
C VAL A 383 29.40 10.71 -2.20
N THR A 384 29.91 11.42 -3.23
CA THR A 384 29.81 12.90 -3.31
C THR A 384 28.38 13.35 -3.38
N THR A 385 27.54 12.70 -4.21
CA THR A 385 26.12 13.05 -4.31
C THR A 385 25.36 12.85 -2.99
N LEU A 386 25.66 11.78 -2.24
CA LEU A 386 25.05 11.54 -0.94
C LEU A 386 25.57 12.54 0.11
N ALA A 387 26.88 12.87 0.10
CA ALA A 387 27.46 13.86 1.01
C ALA A 387 26.80 15.24 0.82
N ASP A 388 26.64 15.70 -0.42
CA ASP A 388 25.97 16.96 -0.75
C ASP A 388 24.49 16.94 -0.29
N ARG A 389 23.79 15.86 -0.54
CA ARG A 389 22.38 15.70 -0.16
C ARG A 389 22.16 15.75 1.35
N TYR A 390 23.02 15.13 2.12
CA TYR A 390 22.92 15.07 3.58
C TYR A 390 23.68 16.19 4.29
N GLY A 391 24.33 17.10 3.55
CA GLY A 391 25.03 18.24 4.10
C GLY A 391 26.28 17.86 4.90
N VAL A 392 27.03 16.85 4.46
CA VAL A 392 28.29 16.46 5.10
C VAL A 392 29.35 17.51 4.78
N GLU A 393 29.81 18.24 5.79
CA GLU A 393 30.83 19.24 5.67
C GLU A 393 32.24 18.61 5.71
N MET A 394 32.74 18.18 4.54
CA MET A 394 34.07 17.63 4.39
C MET A 394 34.66 18.01 3.02
N GLU A 395 35.94 18.31 2.95
CA GLU A 395 36.65 18.55 1.69
C GLU A 395 36.61 17.32 0.80
N GLU A 396 36.29 17.46 -0.48
CA GLU A 396 36.03 16.37 -1.42
C GLU A 396 37.17 15.35 -1.49
N GLU A 397 38.43 15.83 -1.55
CA GLU A 397 39.59 14.92 -1.57
C GLU A 397 39.67 14.05 -0.33
N LYS A 398 39.40 14.64 0.83
CA LYS A 398 39.39 13.90 2.10
C LYS A 398 38.21 12.95 2.17
N LEU A 399 37.02 13.39 1.74
CA LEU A 399 35.80 12.53 1.66
C LEU A 399 36.05 11.28 0.82
N LEU A 400 36.61 11.46 -0.38
CA LEU A 400 36.90 10.34 -1.29
C LEU A 400 37.99 9.41 -0.76
N LEU A 401 39.03 9.95 -0.09
CA LEU A 401 40.06 9.16 0.54
C LEU A 401 39.48 8.27 1.65
N GLU A 402 38.69 8.84 2.54
CA GLU A 402 38.05 8.10 3.64
C GLU A 402 37.02 7.10 3.12
N ALA A 403 36.22 7.45 2.10
CA ALA A 403 35.31 6.54 1.44
C ALA A 403 36.02 5.32 0.84
N ASN A 404 37.19 5.52 0.21
CA ASN A 404 38.00 4.42 -0.33
C ASN A 404 38.57 3.51 0.77
N LYS A 405 38.92 4.05 1.93
CA LYS A 405 39.34 3.24 3.09
C LYS A 405 38.16 2.46 3.66
N TRP A 406 37.01 3.11 3.76
CA TRP A 406 35.77 2.50 4.27
C TRP A 406 35.34 1.30 3.43
N GLU A 407 35.30 1.42 2.10
CA GLU A 407 34.86 0.36 1.20
C GLU A 407 35.71 -0.90 1.29
N LEU A 408 37.03 -0.76 1.51
CA LEU A 408 37.96 -1.90 1.66
C LEU A 408 37.64 -2.76 2.90
N SER A 409 37.07 -2.16 3.95
CA SER A 409 36.75 -2.83 5.20
C SER A 409 35.26 -3.19 5.35
N HIS A 410 34.38 -2.66 4.49
CA HIS A 410 32.92 -2.78 4.64
C HIS A 410 32.19 -3.38 3.43
N GLY A 411 32.80 -4.33 2.75
CA GLY A 411 32.12 -5.15 1.73
C GLY A 411 32.23 -4.66 0.30
N GLY A 412 33.10 -3.70 0.02
CA GLY A 412 33.46 -3.25 -1.32
C GLY A 412 32.51 -2.20 -1.90
N LEU A 413 32.71 -1.89 -3.19
CA LEU A 413 31.99 -0.84 -3.91
C LEU A 413 30.50 -1.18 -4.05
N SER A 414 29.64 -0.42 -3.38
CA SER A 414 28.18 -0.52 -3.53
C SER A 414 27.48 0.74 -3.02
N GLY A 415 26.24 0.99 -3.47
CA GLY A 415 25.41 2.09 -2.95
C GLY A 415 25.11 1.95 -1.44
N ARG A 416 24.97 0.73 -0.94
CA ARG A 416 24.80 0.45 0.50
C ARG A 416 26.04 0.85 1.29
N THR A 417 27.23 0.49 0.81
CA THR A 417 28.50 0.86 1.46
C THR A 417 28.70 2.37 1.48
N ALA A 418 28.33 3.07 0.39
CA ALA A 418 28.37 4.53 0.33
C ALA A 418 27.41 5.17 1.35
N GLN A 419 26.17 4.70 1.44
CA GLN A 419 25.19 5.20 2.40
C GLN A 419 25.66 4.98 3.84
N GLN A 420 26.14 3.78 4.17
CA GLN A 420 26.67 3.47 5.50
C GLN A 420 27.86 4.36 5.88
N PHE A 421 28.71 4.71 4.91
CA PHE A 421 29.80 5.65 5.14
C PHE A 421 29.28 7.06 5.46
N ILE A 422 28.30 7.56 4.71
CA ILE A 422 27.69 8.86 4.97
C ILE A 422 26.98 8.88 6.34
N ASP A 423 26.21 7.82 6.65
CA ASP A 423 25.54 7.69 7.96
C ASP A 423 26.55 7.71 9.11
N TYR A 424 27.70 7.04 8.93
CA TYR A 424 28.79 7.06 9.90
C TYR A 424 29.37 8.46 10.11
N LEU A 425 29.60 9.22 9.03
CA LEU A 425 30.10 10.60 9.13
C LEU A 425 29.10 11.52 9.84
N LEU A 426 27.81 11.39 9.51
CA LEU A 426 26.75 12.17 10.16
C LEU A 426 26.63 11.85 11.66
N GLY A 427 26.89 10.62 12.04
CA GLY A 427 26.92 10.23 13.47
C GLY A 427 28.11 10.76 14.26
N GLN A 428 29.12 11.35 13.57
CA GLN A 428 30.29 11.97 14.19
C GLN A 428 30.22 13.51 14.25
N GLN A 429 29.33 14.13 13.52
CA GLN A 429 28.99 15.55 13.56
C GLN A 429 27.99 15.82 14.71
#